data_cd413afefd08ab05aa4c6ed2e25b83f5
#
_entry.id   cd413afefd08ab05aa4c6ed2e25b83f5
#
_cell.length_a   1.000
_cell.length_b   1.000
_cell.length_c   1.000
_cell.angle_alpha   90.00
_cell.angle_beta   90.00
_cell.angle_gamma   90.00
#
_symmetry.space_group_name_H-M   'P 1'
#
loop_
_entity.id
_entity.type
_entity.pdbx_description
1 polymer ?
#
loop_
_entity_poly.entity_id
_entity_poly.type
_entity_poly.pdbx_seq_one_letter_code
_entity_poly.pdbx_strand_id
1 'polypeptide(L)'
;MKTTPRPVGVLLAAALLLVAPPFLCAQRAIEAEHGLVVTCNSYASDAGLEILRKGGNAVDAAVATGLALTVTYPFAGNIGGGGFMLIHLADGSPDGRDLVIDYRETAPAGASKDMYVGPDGKLIQGPGSSTVGWKASGIPGSVAGFALAQQKYGSGKVTWADVVEPARRLAAEGHLVSQWTAASLKQWAKLLGQFDESKKIFLKNGSFYAAGENWVQPDLAATFARLQKHGPREFYEGETARLIADAMAQHGGNLTLADLKNYKVAERAVLRGKYRGYEIVTMPPPSSGGIALLQMFGMLEPFDVAAMGYNSAAKYHLFAEVMKRAFRDRAEYLGDPDFIKVPVAQLLDPAYVKGRMADYSPDHATPAAAVPPGLGKFVAAAPPESKETTHFSVIDAAGNAVSNTYTLNGAYGSGVTIPGTGVLMNNEMDDFTSLVGAPNMFGLIQGEANAIVPGKRPLSSMTPSFVLRDGKIVLITGSPGGPTIINTVFQVISNVIDFNLPVEQAVAAPRMHQQWMPDSITFERYNVSPDTIALLKAKGQNIRERTSYEGWSQGDAPSITLDPKTGLRFGATDPRRPDAKASGY
;
A
#
# COMPACT_ATOMS: atom_id res chain seq x y z
N MET A 1 26.04 93.13 -9.38
CA MET A 1 24.98 92.24 -9.92
C MET A 1 25.31 90.83 -9.41
N LYS A 2 24.47 90.34 -8.49
CA LYS A 2 24.63 88.99 -7.88
C LYS A 2 23.68 88.03 -8.54
N THR A 3 24.17 87.02 -9.18
CA THR A 3 23.39 85.90 -9.75
C THR A 3 23.34 84.76 -8.77
N THR A 4 22.13 84.39 -8.34
CA THR A 4 21.85 83.22 -7.50
C THR A 4 21.68 81.97 -8.38
N PRO A 5 22.22 80.79 -7.98
CA PRO A 5 21.94 79.53 -8.69
C PRO A 5 20.63 78.90 -8.20
N ARG A 6 19.85 78.35 -9.11
CA ARG A 6 18.63 77.54 -8.88
C ARG A 6 19.02 76.11 -8.49
N PRO A 7 18.35 75.45 -7.57
CA PRO A 7 18.57 74.03 -7.28
C PRO A 7 17.89 73.13 -8.31
N VAL A 8 18.65 72.18 -8.83
CA VAL A 8 18.16 71.10 -9.68
C VAL A 8 17.58 70.02 -8.75
N GLY A 9 16.29 69.80 -8.81
CA GLY A 9 15.64 68.72 -8.08
C GLY A 9 15.91 67.38 -8.75
N VAL A 10 16.58 66.47 -8.03
CA VAL A 10 16.76 65.08 -8.43
C VAL A 10 15.51 64.32 -7.96
N LEU A 11 14.68 63.88 -8.94
CA LEU A 11 13.60 62.94 -8.72
C LEU A 11 14.20 61.52 -8.57
N LEU A 12 14.28 61.01 -7.34
CA LEU A 12 14.52 59.59 -7.07
C LEU A 12 13.21 58.84 -7.31
N ALA A 13 13.09 58.11 -8.45
CA ALA A 13 12.04 57.12 -8.67
C ALA A 13 12.41 55.87 -7.86
N ALA A 14 11.77 55.67 -6.71
CA ALA A 14 11.84 54.44 -5.96
C ALA A 14 11.01 53.37 -6.68
N ALA A 15 11.70 52.50 -7.43
CA ALA A 15 11.11 51.28 -7.97
C ALA A 15 10.84 50.32 -6.79
N LEU A 16 9.61 50.28 -6.29
CA LEU A 16 9.13 49.20 -5.42
C LEU A 16 9.12 47.90 -6.25
N LEU A 17 10.18 47.09 -6.13
CA LEU A 17 10.14 45.69 -6.48
C LEU A 17 9.19 45.01 -5.49
N LEU A 18 7.96 44.77 -5.91
CA LEU A 18 7.03 43.84 -5.30
C LEU A 18 7.68 42.44 -5.46
N VAL A 19 8.53 42.06 -4.49
CA VAL A 19 8.89 40.67 -4.29
C VAL A 19 7.61 40.00 -3.76
N ALA A 20 6.82 39.44 -4.68
CA ALA A 20 5.78 38.51 -4.31
C ALA A 20 6.45 37.44 -3.45
N PRO A 21 5.96 37.14 -2.23
CA PRO A 21 6.50 36.05 -1.46
C PRO A 21 6.41 34.80 -2.33
N PRO A 22 7.46 33.93 -2.34
CA PRO A 22 7.31 32.66 -3.01
C PRO A 22 6.10 32.00 -2.36
N PHE A 23 4.98 31.91 -3.10
CA PHE A 23 3.91 31.04 -2.70
C PHE A 23 4.58 29.70 -2.46
N LEU A 24 4.55 29.20 -1.22
CA LEU A 24 4.80 27.80 -0.95
C LEU A 24 3.88 27.06 -1.93
N CYS A 25 4.46 26.51 -3.01
CA CYS A 25 3.73 25.66 -3.91
C CYS A 25 3.31 24.43 -3.11
N ALA A 26 2.13 24.47 -2.50
CA ALA A 26 1.44 23.26 -2.16
C ALA A 26 1.45 22.41 -3.42
N GLN A 27 1.91 21.18 -3.32
CA GLN A 27 1.97 20.26 -4.45
C GLN A 27 0.57 20.23 -5.06
N ARG A 28 0.42 20.75 -6.28
CA ARG A 28 -0.87 20.76 -6.95
C ARG A 28 -1.11 19.39 -7.57
N ALA A 29 -2.36 18.95 -7.58
CA ALA A 29 -2.75 17.79 -8.37
C ALA A 29 -2.41 18.01 -9.84
N ILE A 30 -1.96 16.97 -10.51
CA ILE A 30 -1.77 16.97 -11.97
C ILE A 30 -3.13 16.74 -12.62
N GLU A 31 -3.50 17.64 -13.51
CA GLU A 31 -4.73 17.56 -14.30
C GLU A 31 -4.49 16.80 -15.60
N ALA A 32 -5.42 15.92 -15.98
CA ALA A 32 -5.39 15.15 -17.21
C ALA A 32 -6.80 14.95 -17.80
N GLU A 33 -6.89 14.99 -19.13
CA GLU A 33 -8.15 14.81 -19.86
C GLU A 33 -8.44 13.34 -20.21
N HIS A 34 -7.41 12.55 -20.50
CA HIS A 34 -7.59 11.21 -21.09
C HIS A 34 -7.16 10.07 -20.18
N GLY A 35 -6.00 10.18 -19.54
CA GLY A 35 -5.51 9.09 -18.72
C GLY A 35 -4.51 9.56 -17.68
N LEU A 36 -4.44 8.84 -16.55
CA LEU A 36 -3.61 9.25 -15.42
C LEU A 36 -3.09 8.04 -14.65
N VAL A 37 -1.81 8.06 -14.32
CA VAL A 37 -1.10 7.08 -13.52
C VAL A 37 -0.43 7.79 -12.36
N VAL A 38 -0.69 7.37 -11.13
CA VAL A 38 -0.09 7.97 -9.92
C VAL A 38 0.58 6.89 -9.09
N THR A 39 1.88 7.03 -8.86
CA THR A 39 2.69 6.08 -8.07
C THR A 39 3.70 6.78 -7.18
N CYS A 40 4.33 6.00 -6.30
CA CYS A 40 5.45 6.44 -5.47
C CYS A 40 6.78 6.62 -6.22
N ASN A 41 6.83 6.36 -7.55
CA ASN A 41 8.06 6.41 -8.35
C ASN A 41 7.80 6.93 -9.76
N SER A 42 8.59 7.93 -10.19
CA SER A 42 8.39 8.62 -11.47
C SER A 42 8.55 7.72 -12.70
N TYR A 43 9.53 6.83 -12.72
CA TYR A 43 9.76 5.91 -13.83
C TYR A 43 8.59 4.93 -14.03
N ALA A 44 7.99 4.48 -12.92
CA ALA A 44 6.85 3.57 -12.98
C ALA A 44 5.57 4.27 -13.46
N SER A 45 5.35 5.54 -13.05
CA SER A 45 4.24 6.33 -13.58
C SER A 45 4.37 6.58 -15.08
N ASP A 46 5.59 6.87 -15.55
CA ASP A 46 5.87 7.06 -16.97
C ASP A 46 5.72 5.76 -17.77
N ALA A 47 6.10 4.60 -17.20
CA ALA A 47 5.90 3.30 -17.81
C ALA A 47 4.41 2.99 -18.04
N GLY A 48 3.56 3.25 -17.06
CA GLY A 48 2.11 3.12 -17.21
C GLY A 48 1.52 4.08 -18.24
N LEU A 49 1.97 5.34 -18.21
CA LEU A 49 1.55 6.34 -19.19
C LEU A 49 1.96 5.96 -20.64
N GLU A 50 3.14 5.36 -20.82
CA GLU A 50 3.59 4.84 -22.11
C GLU A 50 2.58 3.83 -22.68
N ILE A 51 2.09 2.93 -21.84
CA ILE A 51 1.12 1.90 -22.25
C ILE A 51 -0.26 2.52 -22.56
N LEU A 52 -0.73 3.48 -21.77
CA LEU A 52 -1.96 4.21 -22.09
C LEU A 52 -1.86 4.89 -23.47
N ARG A 53 -0.74 5.55 -23.77
CA ARG A 53 -0.50 6.22 -25.07
C ARG A 53 -0.37 5.25 -26.25
N LYS A 54 0.05 4.01 -26.00
CA LYS A 54 0.05 2.93 -27.01
C LYS A 54 -1.36 2.37 -27.27
N GLY A 55 -2.37 2.84 -26.57
CA GLY A 55 -3.77 2.39 -26.71
C GLY A 55 -4.17 1.26 -25.75
N GLY A 56 -3.31 0.91 -24.81
CA GLY A 56 -3.67 0.06 -23.68
C GLY A 56 -4.72 0.72 -22.77
N ASN A 57 -5.50 -0.07 -22.04
CA ASN A 57 -6.44 0.42 -21.05
C ASN A 57 -5.78 0.58 -19.65
N ALA A 58 -6.55 0.97 -18.65
CA ALA A 58 -6.06 1.13 -17.28
C ALA A 58 -5.45 -0.16 -16.70
N VAL A 59 -5.94 -1.33 -17.10
CA VAL A 59 -5.40 -2.63 -16.63
C VAL A 59 -4.03 -2.90 -17.24
N ASP A 60 -3.88 -2.71 -18.56
CA ASP A 60 -2.58 -2.84 -19.24
C ASP A 60 -1.53 -1.91 -18.64
N ALA A 61 -1.91 -0.65 -18.38
CA ALA A 61 -1.05 0.35 -17.76
C ALA A 61 -0.68 -0.01 -16.32
N ALA A 62 -1.63 -0.55 -15.55
CA ALA A 62 -1.40 -1.00 -14.18
C ALA A 62 -0.37 -2.14 -14.13
N VAL A 63 -0.44 -3.08 -15.06
CA VAL A 63 0.52 -4.19 -15.16
C VAL A 63 1.92 -3.66 -15.47
N ALA A 64 2.06 -2.78 -16.46
CA ALA A 64 3.37 -2.18 -16.80
C ALA A 64 3.94 -1.36 -15.62
N THR A 65 3.09 -0.61 -14.92
CA THR A 65 3.45 0.15 -13.72
C THR A 65 3.99 -0.77 -12.62
N GLY A 66 3.27 -1.86 -12.32
CA GLY A 66 3.69 -2.83 -11.29
C GLY A 66 5.02 -3.51 -11.64
N LEU A 67 5.21 -3.90 -12.92
CA LEU A 67 6.48 -4.47 -13.38
C LEU A 67 7.62 -3.45 -13.32
N ALA A 68 7.39 -2.17 -13.68
CA ALA A 68 8.39 -1.12 -13.59
C ALA A 68 8.80 -0.81 -12.14
N LEU A 69 7.85 -0.84 -11.19
CA LEU A 69 8.14 -0.69 -9.75
C LEU A 69 9.06 -1.80 -9.22
N THR A 70 9.01 -3.01 -9.79
CA THR A 70 9.97 -4.08 -9.43
C THR A 70 11.42 -3.64 -9.61
N VAL A 71 11.68 -2.85 -10.65
CA VAL A 71 13.03 -2.36 -11.00
C VAL A 71 13.39 -1.11 -10.20
N THR A 72 12.46 -0.16 -10.13
CA THR A 72 12.75 1.22 -9.69
C THR A 72 12.43 1.49 -8.23
N TYR A 73 11.67 0.59 -7.59
CA TYR A 73 11.25 0.67 -6.20
C TYR A 73 11.30 -0.70 -5.49
N PRO A 74 12.44 -1.43 -5.51
CA PRO A 74 12.55 -2.80 -4.96
C PRO A 74 12.33 -2.85 -3.44
N PHE A 75 12.14 -1.72 -2.80
CA PHE A 75 11.73 -1.59 -1.40
C PHE A 75 10.41 -2.34 -1.12
N ALA A 76 9.48 -2.34 -2.10
CA ALA A 76 8.20 -3.03 -2.02
C ALA A 76 7.64 -3.48 -3.39
N GLY A 77 8.02 -2.81 -4.50
CA GLY A 77 7.70 -3.23 -5.86
C GLY A 77 8.38 -4.56 -6.19
N ASN A 78 7.67 -5.50 -6.84
CA ASN A 78 8.16 -6.87 -6.91
C ASN A 78 7.54 -7.74 -8.00
N ILE A 79 8.23 -8.83 -8.33
CA ILE A 79 7.68 -10.04 -8.95
C ILE A 79 7.87 -11.27 -8.06
N GLY A 80 8.54 -11.12 -6.92
CA GLY A 80 8.77 -12.19 -5.92
C GLY A 80 7.84 -12.10 -4.71
N GLY A 81 6.76 -11.36 -4.80
CA GLY A 81 5.72 -11.15 -3.78
C GLY A 81 4.31 -11.30 -4.33
N GLY A 82 3.35 -10.58 -3.76
CA GLY A 82 1.96 -10.63 -4.16
C GLY A 82 1.13 -9.42 -3.71
N GLY A 83 -0.18 -9.49 -3.93
CA GLY A 83 -1.07 -8.39 -3.60
C GLY A 83 -2.48 -8.52 -4.15
N PHE A 84 -3.13 -7.37 -4.34
CA PHE A 84 -4.52 -7.26 -4.79
C PHE A 84 -4.68 -6.11 -5.79
N MET A 85 -5.42 -6.39 -6.84
CA MET A 85 -5.81 -5.42 -7.85
C MET A 85 -7.33 -5.28 -7.86
N LEU A 86 -7.83 -4.11 -7.47
CA LEU A 86 -9.23 -3.73 -7.63
C LEU A 86 -9.39 -3.06 -9.00
N ILE A 87 -10.29 -3.58 -9.81
CA ILE A 87 -10.53 -3.14 -11.19
C ILE A 87 -11.98 -2.65 -11.31
N HIS A 88 -12.16 -1.50 -11.94
CA HIS A 88 -13.43 -0.98 -12.42
C HIS A 88 -13.42 -0.95 -13.95
N LEU A 89 -14.44 -1.57 -14.57
CA LEU A 89 -14.66 -1.52 -16.02
C LEU A 89 -15.81 -0.57 -16.32
N ALA A 90 -15.57 0.45 -17.12
CA ALA A 90 -16.52 1.54 -17.37
C ALA A 90 -17.76 1.06 -18.17
N ASP A 91 -17.57 0.11 -19.09
CA ASP A 91 -18.59 -0.47 -19.95
C ASP A 91 -19.18 -1.80 -19.43
N GLY A 92 -18.72 -2.19 -18.23
CA GLY A 92 -19.07 -3.47 -17.64
C GLY A 92 -18.27 -4.65 -18.18
N SER A 93 -18.49 -5.82 -17.64
CA SER A 93 -17.93 -7.09 -18.10
C SER A 93 -18.92 -8.23 -17.78
N PRO A 94 -18.72 -9.46 -18.36
CA PRO A 94 -19.53 -10.63 -18.00
C PRO A 94 -19.48 -10.97 -16.49
N ASP A 95 -18.39 -10.61 -15.80
CA ASP A 95 -18.15 -10.89 -14.39
C ASP A 95 -18.55 -9.72 -13.47
N GLY A 96 -19.22 -8.71 -14.01
CA GLY A 96 -19.62 -7.50 -13.30
C GLY A 96 -18.67 -6.31 -13.55
N ARG A 97 -19.10 -5.12 -13.08
CA ARG A 97 -18.40 -3.86 -13.32
C ARG A 97 -17.15 -3.68 -12.47
N ASP A 98 -17.19 -4.15 -11.21
CA ASP A 98 -16.07 -4.09 -10.28
C ASP A 98 -15.68 -5.50 -9.85
N LEU A 99 -14.38 -5.77 -9.83
CA LEU A 99 -13.85 -7.07 -9.46
C LEU A 99 -12.48 -6.92 -8.77
N VAL A 100 -12.07 -7.97 -8.08
CA VAL A 100 -10.75 -8.06 -7.45
C VAL A 100 -9.97 -9.24 -8.00
N ILE A 101 -8.71 -9.00 -8.38
CA ILE A 101 -7.74 -10.05 -8.61
C ILE A 101 -6.91 -10.18 -7.34
N ASP A 102 -7.04 -11.33 -6.68
CA ASP A 102 -6.29 -11.72 -5.49
C ASP A 102 -5.12 -12.60 -5.92
N TYR A 103 -3.94 -11.99 -5.96
CA TYR A 103 -2.67 -12.65 -6.21
C TYR A 103 -1.76 -12.61 -4.98
N ARG A 104 -2.39 -12.61 -3.78
CA ARG A 104 -1.70 -12.77 -2.50
C ARG A 104 -0.88 -14.05 -2.49
N GLU A 105 0.23 -14.05 -1.82
CA GLU A 105 1.08 -15.22 -1.62
C GLU A 105 0.32 -16.34 -0.92
N THR A 106 0.74 -17.57 -1.16
CA THR A 106 0.23 -18.73 -0.42
C THR A 106 1.34 -19.44 0.33
N ALA A 107 1.00 -20.05 1.47
CA ALA A 107 1.95 -20.87 2.20
C ALA A 107 2.39 -22.07 1.36
N PRO A 108 3.71 -22.38 1.27
CA PRO A 108 4.23 -23.54 0.58
C PRO A 108 3.67 -24.86 1.12
N ALA A 109 3.67 -25.92 0.31
CA ALA A 109 3.21 -27.25 0.72
C ALA A 109 3.96 -27.81 1.93
N GLY A 110 5.22 -27.44 2.09
CA GLY A 110 6.07 -27.84 3.23
C GLY A 110 5.88 -26.97 4.49
N ALA A 111 4.98 -25.99 4.48
CA ALA A 111 4.76 -25.13 5.64
C ALA A 111 4.00 -25.86 6.76
N SER A 112 4.30 -25.53 8.00
CA SER A 112 3.59 -26.04 9.18
C SER A 112 3.34 -24.94 10.19
N LYS A 113 2.33 -25.14 11.04
CA LYS A 113 1.89 -24.16 12.04
C LYS A 113 3.04 -23.65 12.90
N ASP A 114 3.91 -24.55 13.35
CA ASP A 114 4.95 -24.27 14.33
C ASP A 114 6.36 -24.07 13.70
N MET A 115 6.44 -23.93 12.36
CA MET A 115 7.72 -23.88 11.65
C MET A 115 8.65 -22.72 12.05
N TYR A 116 8.12 -21.70 12.72
CA TYR A 116 8.86 -20.54 13.25
C TYR A 116 8.95 -20.51 14.77
N VAL A 117 8.57 -21.60 15.45
CA VAL A 117 8.69 -21.74 16.90
C VAL A 117 9.94 -22.55 17.22
N GLY A 118 10.83 -21.98 18.02
CA GLY A 118 12.03 -22.65 18.48
C GLY A 118 11.77 -23.70 19.54
N PRO A 119 12.77 -24.53 19.89
CA PRO A 119 12.64 -25.54 20.93
C PRO A 119 12.30 -24.99 22.32
N ASP A 120 12.54 -23.69 22.55
CA ASP A 120 12.19 -22.96 23.78
C ASP A 120 10.75 -22.45 23.78
N GLY A 121 9.95 -22.77 22.77
CA GLY A 121 8.57 -22.31 22.60
C GLY A 121 8.42 -20.85 22.18
N LYS A 122 9.50 -20.19 21.77
CA LYS A 122 9.50 -18.80 21.32
C LYS A 122 9.68 -18.69 19.81
N LEU A 123 9.28 -17.53 19.27
CA LEU A 123 9.50 -17.23 17.85
C LEU A 123 11.01 -17.09 17.53
N ILE A 124 11.43 -17.78 16.48
CA ILE A 124 12.79 -17.69 15.93
C ILE A 124 13.04 -16.27 15.45
N GLN A 125 14.23 -15.72 15.73
CA GLN A 125 14.66 -14.39 15.31
C GLN A 125 15.82 -14.48 14.32
N GLY A 126 15.90 -13.51 13.38
CA GLY A 126 16.95 -13.47 12.36
C GLY A 126 16.80 -14.52 11.26
N PRO A 127 17.88 -14.99 10.64
CA PRO A 127 17.81 -15.98 9.56
C PRO A 127 17.07 -17.26 9.98
N GLY A 128 16.10 -17.67 9.15
CA GLY A 128 15.21 -18.81 9.45
C GLY A 128 13.92 -18.45 10.19
N SER A 129 13.73 -17.17 10.56
CA SER A 129 12.45 -16.67 11.06
C SER A 129 11.43 -16.47 9.93
N SER A 130 10.21 -16.06 10.28
CA SER A 130 9.18 -15.63 9.31
C SER A 130 9.55 -14.35 8.57
N THR A 131 10.55 -13.58 9.03
CA THR A 131 10.89 -12.26 8.50
C THR A 131 12.19 -12.22 7.69
N VAL A 132 13.15 -13.10 7.93
CA VAL A 132 14.50 -13.02 7.33
C VAL A 132 14.93 -14.37 6.76
N GLY A 133 15.36 -14.35 5.49
CA GLY A 133 16.00 -15.50 4.85
C GLY A 133 15.06 -16.40 4.07
N TRP A 134 15.57 -17.53 3.67
CA TRP A 134 15.01 -18.45 2.67
C TRP A 134 13.67 -19.09 3.05
N LYS A 135 13.40 -19.23 4.35
CA LYS A 135 12.14 -19.81 4.87
C LYS A 135 11.00 -18.80 5.01
N ALA A 136 11.30 -17.51 4.91
CA ALA A 136 10.32 -16.45 5.17
C ALA A 136 9.32 -16.25 4.03
N SER A 137 9.59 -16.82 2.84
CA SER A 137 8.82 -16.53 1.63
C SER A 137 7.58 -17.41 1.48
N GLY A 138 6.44 -16.78 1.20
CA GLY A 138 5.30 -17.41 0.58
C GLY A 138 5.49 -17.57 -0.93
N ILE A 139 4.65 -18.38 -1.58
CA ILE A 139 4.68 -18.60 -3.03
C ILE A 139 4.30 -17.30 -3.75
N PRO A 140 5.16 -16.73 -4.62
CA PRO A 140 4.89 -15.45 -5.27
C PRO A 140 3.68 -15.47 -6.21
N GLY A 141 2.85 -14.43 -6.16
CA GLY A 141 1.66 -14.30 -6.98
C GLY A 141 1.68 -13.19 -8.02
N SER A 142 2.59 -12.20 -7.91
CA SER A 142 2.56 -10.96 -8.70
C SER A 142 2.52 -11.21 -10.21
N VAL A 143 3.40 -12.05 -10.76
CA VAL A 143 3.44 -12.33 -12.21
C VAL A 143 2.14 -12.98 -12.68
N ALA A 144 1.59 -13.94 -11.93
CA ALA A 144 0.34 -14.60 -12.28
C ALA A 144 -0.86 -13.65 -12.21
N GLY A 145 -0.91 -12.78 -11.19
CA GLY A 145 -1.96 -11.77 -11.05
C GLY A 145 -1.94 -10.75 -12.16
N PHE A 146 -0.78 -10.20 -12.50
CA PHE A 146 -0.61 -9.28 -13.61
C PHE A 146 -0.97 -9.92 -14.96
N ALA A 147 -0.57 -11.18 -15.16
CA ALA A 147 -0.90 -11.91 -16.38
C ALA A 147 -2.40 -12.15 -16.53
N LEU A 148 -3.08 -12.61 -15.46
CA LEU A 148 -4.53 -12.80 -15.47
C LEU A 148 -5.26 -11.47 -15.75
N ALA A 149 -4.84 -10.38 -15.07
CA ALA A 149 -5.42 -9.06 -15.27
C ALA A 149 -5.32 -8.62 -16.72
N GLN A 150 -4.12 -8.65 -17.30
CA GLN A 150 -3.86 -8.23 -18.66
C GLN A 150 -4.59 -9.13 -19.69
N GLN A 151 -4.54 -10.44 -19.50
CA GLN A 151 -5.14 -11.40 -20.44
C GLN A 151 -6.68 -11.28 -20.47
N LYS A 152 -7.31 -11.10 -19.31
CA LYS A 152 -8.78 -11.15 -19.21
C LYS A 152 -9.43 -9.77 -19.32
N TYR A 153 -8.77 -8.72 -18.83
CA TYR A 153 -9.33 -7.38 -18.67
C TYR A 153 -8.52 -6.28 -19.36
N GLY A 154 -7.40 -6.63 -19.98
CA GLY A 154 -6.63 -5.71 -20.83
C GLY A 154 -7.39 -5.31 -22.08
N SER A 155 -6.88 -4.29 -22.78
CA SER A 155 -7.51 -3.73 -23.98
C SER A 155 -7.52 -4.66 -25.20
N GLY A 156 -6.66 -5.68 -25.22
CA GLY A 156 -6.37 -6.49 -26.39
C GLY A 156 -5.56 -5.77 -27.48
N LYS A 157 -5.22 -4.50 -27.28
CA LYS A 157 -4.44 -3.66 -28.23
C LYS A 157 -2.94 -3.70 -27.99
N VAL A 158 -2.52 -4.05 -26.76
CA VAL A 158 -1.13 -4.24 -26.39
C VAL A 158 -0.90 -5.67 -25.93
N THR A 159 0.25 -6.22 -26.27
CA THR A 159 0.62 -7.60 -25.94
C THR A 159 1.24 -7.70 -24.53
N TRP A 160 1.37 -8.92 -24.01
CA TRP A 160 2.16 -9.15 -22.78
C TRP A 160 3.60 -8.64 -22.92
N ALA A 161 4.23 -8.83 -24.10
CA ALA A 161 5.56 -8.34 -24.34
C ALA A 161 5.65 -6.81 -24.30
N ASP A 162 4.62 -6.09 -24.76
CA ASP A 162 4.56 -4.62 -24.70
C ASP A 162 4.49 -4.11 -23.27
N VAL A 163 3.69 -4.73 -22.39
CA VAL A 163 3.55 -4.29 -21.01
C VAL A 163 4.78 -4.63 -20.15
N VAL A 164 5.56 -5.65 -20.51
CA VAL A 164 6.83 -6.01 -19.86
C VAL A 164 7.99 -5.12 -20.30
N GLU A 165 7.94 -4.58 -21.54
CA GLU A 165 9.08 -3.87 -22.16
C GLU A 165 9.59 -2.66 -21.36
N PRO A 166 8.74 -1.78 -20.78
CA PRO A 166 9.24 -0.68 -19.97
C PRO A 166 10.10 -1.15 -18.78
N ALA A 167 9.69 -2.19 -18.08
CA ALA A 167 10.44 -2.76 -16.96
C ALA A 167 11.75 -3.41 -17.42
N ARG A 168 11.72 -4.19 -18.52
CA ARG A 168 12.92 -4.79 -19.10
C ARG A 168 13.95 -3.73 -19.50
N ARG A 169 13.51 -2.66 -20.15
CA ARG A 169 14.36 -1.55 -20.58
C ARG A 169 14.98 -0.84 -19.36
N LEU A 170 14.18 -0.50 -18.35
CA LEU A 170 14.66 0.11 -17.11
C LEU A 170 15.70 -0.76 -16.39
N ALA A 171 15.53 -2.09 -16.38
CA ALA A 171 16.50 -3.00 -15.79
C ALA A 171 17.78 -3.14 -16.62
N ALA A 172 17.67 -3.19 -17.97
CA ALA A 172 18.79 -3.39 -18.88
C ALA A 172 19.64 -2.13 -19.10
N GLU A 173 19.00 -0.97 -19.26
CA GLU A 173 19.67 0.30 -19.55
C GLU A 173 19.97 1.08 -18.26
N GLY A 174 19.28 0.71 -17.17
CA GLY A 174 19.37 1.34 -15.87
C GLY A 174 18.47 2.57 -15.73
N HIS A 175 18.45 3.08 -14.51
CA HIS A 175 17.78 4.32 -14.13
C HIS A 175 18.58 5.04 -13.05
N LEU A 176 18.36 6.33 -12.89
CA LEU A 176 19.10 7.11 -11.89
C LEU A 176 18.60 6.79 -10.49
N VAL A 177 19.53 6.45 -9.60
CA VAL A 177 19.26 6.26 -8.17
C VAL A 177 18.86 7.61 -7.57
N SER A 178 17.73 7.67 -6.91
CA SER A 178 17.31 8.87 -6.18
C SER A 178 18.04 9.00 -4.85
N GLN A 179 17.97 10.18 -4.25
CA GLN A 179 18.48 10.40 -2.90
C GLN A 179 17.78 9.50 -1.87
N TRP A 180 16.46 9.33 -2.01
CA TRP A 180 15.68 8.46 -1.16
C TRP A 180 16.08 6.99 -1.33
N THR A 181 16.20 6.51 -2.57
CA THR A 181 16.65 5.13 -2.85
C THR A 181 18.03 4.84 -2.26
N ALA A 182 19.00 5.75 -2.47
CA ALA A 182 20.35 5.61 -1.91
C ALA A 182 20.33 5.53 -0.37
N ALA A 183 19.54 6.37 0.29
CA ALA A 183 19.37 6.36 1.74
C ALA A 183 18.70 5.08 2.23
N SER A 184 17.65 4.63 1.54
CA SER A 184 16.93 3.38 1.84
C SER A 184 17.84 2.16 1.76
N LEU A 185 18.63 2.02 0.70
CA LEU A 185 19.59 0.91 0.55
C LEU A 185 20.61 0.87 1.70
N LYS A 186 21.11 2.03 2.13
CA LYS A 186 22.00 2.12 3.31
C LYS A 186 21.30 1.74 4.60
N GLN A 187 20.08 2.19 4.81
CA GLN A 187 19.28 1.88 6.00
C GLN A 187 19.08 0.36 6.15
N TRP A 188 18.84 -0.34 5.03
CA TRP A 188 18.58 -1.79 5.02
C TRP A 188 19.82 -2.63 4.72
N ALA A 189 21.01 -2.02 4.73
CA ALA A 189 22.26 -2.72 4.42
C ALA A 189 22.54 -3.93 5.32
N LYS A 190 22.09 -3.90 6.59
CA LYS A 190 22.24 -5.03 7.52
C LYS A 190 21.42 -6.24 7.07
N LEU A 191 20.23 -6.05 6.51
CA LEU A 191 19.41 -7.13 5.97
C LEU A 191 19.99 -7.64 4.64
N LEU A 192 20.15 -6.75 3.67
CA LEU A 192 20.61 -7.07 2.32
C LEU A 192 22.03 -7.65 2.29
N GLY A 193 22.89 -7.21 3.21
CA GLY A 193 24.28 -7.68 3.32
C GLY A 193 24.45 -9.10 3.86
N GLN A 194 23.38 -9.74 4.35
CA GLN A 194 23.41 -11.14 4.81
C GLN A 194 23.39 -12.15 3.65
N PHE A 195 23.00 -11.71 2.44
CA PHE A 195 22.82 -12.56 1.26
C PHE A 195 23.69 -12.03 0.12
N ASP A 196 24.60 -12.86 -0.39
CA ASP A 196 25.63 -12.44 -1.34
C ASP A 196 25.05 -11.79 -2.60
N GLU A 197 23.98 -12.36 -3.17
CA GLU A 197 23.35 -11.81 -4.37
C GLU A 197 22.68 -10.46 -4.09
N SER A 198 21.99 -10.32 -2.98
CA SER A 198 21.39 -9.05 -2.57
C SER A 198 22.45 -7.98 -2.28
N LYS A 199 23.55 -8.37 -1.62
CA LYS A 199 24.70 -7.49 -1.38
C LYS A 199 25.33 -6.99 -2.68
N LYS A 200 25.49 -7.89 -3.66
CA LYS A 200 26.01 -7.56 -5.00
C LYS A 200 25.10 -6.54 -5.71
N ILE A 201 23.81 -6.80 -5.79
CA ILE A 201 22.84 -6.03 -6.57
C ILE A 201 22.50 -4.70 -5.88
N PHE A 202 22.11 -4.72 -4.61
CA PHE A 202 21.56 -3.57 -3.90
C PHE A 202 22.61 -2.74 -3.16
N LEU A 203 23.72 -3.33 -2.77
CA LEU A 203 24.76 -2.66 -1.99
C LEU A 203 26.07 -2.47 -2.76
N LYS A 204 26.11 -2.79 -4.05
CA LYS A 204 27.32 -2.62 -4.89
C LYS A 204 28.55 -3.23 -4.20
N ASN A 205 28.39 -4.47 -3.66
CA ASN A 205 29.39 -5.17 -2.83
C ASN A 205 29.89 -4.36 -1.60
N GLY A 206 29.03 -3.49 -1.04
CA GLY A 206 29.35 -2.68 0.12
C GLY A 206 29.87 -1.28 -0.19
N SER A 207 30.00 -0.91 -1.48
CA SER A 207 30.40 0.45 -1.89
C SER A 207 29.25 1.45 -1.86
N PHE A 208 28.02 0.98 -1.87
CA PHE A 208 26.76 1.72 -1.96
C PHE A 208 26.59 2.54 -3.25
N TYR A 209 25.34 2.77 -3.63
CA TYR A 209 24.99 3.67 -4.72
C TYR A 209 24.89 5.12 -4.21
N ALA A 210 25.39 6.06 -5.02
CA ALA A 210 25.17 7.47 -4.81
C ALA A 210 23.92 7.95 -5.58
N ALA A 211 23.28 9.02 -5.08
CA ALA A 211 22.21 9.67 -5.83
C ALA A 211 22.75 10.21 -7.16
N GLY A 212 21.97 10.02 -8.25
CA GLY A 212 22.37 10.36 -9.62
C GLY A 212 23.21 9.30 -10.32
N GLU A 213 23.60 8.23 -9.65
CA GLU A 213 24.29 7.09 -10.28
C GLU A 213 23.30 6.23 -11.07
N ASN A 214 23.73 5.74 -12.27
CA ASN A 214 22.90 4.83 -13.05
C ASN A 214 22.95 3.42 -12.49
N TRP A 215 21.78 2.84 -12.21
CA TRP A 215 21.65 1.51 -11.63
C TRP A 215 21.08 0.52 -12.64
N VAL A 216 21.92 -0.41 -13.09
CA VAL A 216 21.58 -1.48 -14.03
C VAL A 216 21.39 -2.79 -13.27
N GLN A 217 20.37 -3.57 -13.66
CA GLN A 217 19.99 -4.85 -13.01
C GLN A 217 19.92 -5.96 -14.08
N PRO A 218 21.08 -6.48 -14.55
CA PRO A 218 21.16 -7.36 -15.71
C PRO A 218 20.41 -8.70 -15.53
N ASP A 219 20.46 -9.30 -14.34
CA ASP A 219 19.77 -10.56 -14.07
C ASP A 219 18.25 -10.38 -14.09
N LEU A 220 17.76 -9.27 -13.55
CA LEU A 220 16.33 -8.92 -13.61
C LEU A 220 15.89 -8.60 -15.05
N ALA A 221 16.72 -7.91 -15.83
CA ALA A 221 16.49 -7.68 -17.27
C ALA A 221 16.38 -9.00 -18.05
N ALA A 222 17.25 -9.98 -17.75
CA ALA A 222 17.19 -11.30 -18.35
C ALA A 222 15.90 -12.06 -17.95
N THR A 223 15.45 -11.93 -16.72
CA THR A 223 14.15 -12.48 -16.26
C THR A 223 12.99 -11.85 -17.02
N PHE A 224 12.94 -10.53 -17.18
CA PHE A 224 11.91 -9.88 -17.99
C PHE A 224 11.98 -10.28 -19.47
N ALA A 225 13.17 -10.47 -20.04
CA ALA A 225 13.33 -10.96 -21.41
C ALA A 225 12.78 -12.39 -21.58
N ARG A 226 12.99 -13.27 -20.59
CA ARG A 226 12.38 -14.62 -20.58
C ARG A 226 10.85 -14.54 -20.51
N LEU A 227 10.32 -13.68 -19.64
CA LEU A 227 8.86 -13.42 -19.53
C LEU A 227 8.25 -12.89 -20.84
N GLN A 228 8.95 -11.99 -21.55
CA GLN A 228 8.50 -11.51 -22.85
C GLN A 228 8.47 -12.63 -23.89
N LYS A 229 9.52 -13.44 -23.95
CA LYS A 229 9.70 -14.47 -24.98
C LYS A 229 8.81 -15.69 -24.76
N HIS A 230 8.65 -16.14 -23.53
CA HIS A 230 7.99 -17.40 -23.18
C HIS A 230 6.65 -17.22 -22.47
N GLY A 231 6.23 -15.97 -22.23
CA GLY A 231 5.00 -15.66 -21.52
C GLY A 231 5.12 -15.80 -20.00
N PRO A 232 4.04 -15.47 -19.25
CA PRO A 232 4.07 -15.39 -17.79
C PRO A 232 4.27 -16.75 -17.09
N ARG A 233 3.93 -17.87 -17.75
CA ARG A 233 4.15 -19.22 -17.20
C ARG A 233 5.63 -19.57 -17.05
N GLU A 234 6.51 -18.85 -17.70
CA GLU A 234 7.97 -18.98 -17.54
C GLU A 234 8.41 -18.81 -16.08
N PHE A 235 7.80 -17.87 -15.35
CA PHE A 235 8.09 -17.63 -13.94
C PHE A 235 7.73 -18.82 -13.03
N TYR A 236 6.76 -19.63 -13.43
CA TYR A 236 6.22 -20.74 -12.62
C TYR A 236 6.62 -22.14 -13.09
N GLU A 237 7.03 -22.28 -14.36
CA GLU A 237 7.34 -23.58 -14.96
C GLU A 237 8.63 -23.57 -15.81
N GLY A 238 9.20 -22.38 -16.10
CA GLY A 238 10.37 -22.22 -16.96
C GLY A 238 11.69 -22.22 -16.22
N GLU A 239 12.65 -21.51 -16.80
CA GLU A 239 14.00 -21.38 -16.25
C GLU A 239 14.00 -20.60 -14.93
N THR A 240 13.22 -19.51 -14.84
CA THR A 240 13.11 -18.73 -13.62
C THR A 240 12.58 -19.59 -12.46
N ALA A 241 11.55 -20.42 -12.70
CA ALA A 241 11.04 -21.34 -11.70
C ALA A 241 12.09 -22.32 -11.18
N ARG A 242 12.89 -22.89 -12.10
CA ARG A 242 13.99 -23.81 -11.73
C ARG A 242 15.04 -23.11 -10.88
N LEU A 243 15.50 -21.92 -11.29
CA LEU A 243 16.47 -21.14 -10.53
C LEU A 243 15.96 -20.80 -9.11
N ILE A 244 14.67 -20.46 -8.96
CA ILE A 244 14.07 -20.22 -7.65
C ILE A 244 14.11 -21.51 -6.81
N ALA A 245 13.60 -22.62 -7.34
CA ALA A 245 13.49 -23.87 -6.59
C ALA A 245 14.86 -24.45 -6.22
N ASP A 246 15.83 -24.39 -7.13
CA ASP A 246 17.20 -24.87 -6.90
C ASP A 246 17.89 -24.05 -5.80
N ALA A 247 17.78 -22.72 -5.83
CA ALA A 247 18.31 -21.85 -4.79
C ALA A 247 17.63 -22.09 -3.43
N MET A 248 16.31 -22.27 -3.41
CA MET A 248 15.58 -22.61 -2.19
C MET A 248 16.05 -23.95 -1.61
N ALA A 249 16.20 -24.99 -2.44
CA ALA A 249 16.69 -26.29 -2.00
C ALA A 249 18.13 -26.20 -1.46
N GLN A 250 19.00 -25.46 -2.13
CA GLN A 250 20.41 -25.30 -1.73
C GLN A 250 20.55 -24.61 -0.37
N HIS A 251 19.68 -23.66 -0.05
CA HIS A 251 19.77 -22.84 1.16
C HIS A 251 18.72 -23.19 2.24
N GLY A 252 18.01 -24.31 2.09
CA GLY A 252 17.03 -24.80 3.06
C GLY A 252 15.75 -23.97 3.14
N GLY A 253 15.35 -23.34 2.01
CA GLY A 253 14.05 -22.69 1.85
C GLY A 253 12.91 -23.69 1.64
N ASN A 254 11.69 -23.20 1.56
CA ASN A 254 10.48 -24.04 1.54
C ASN A 254 9.78 -24.09 0.17
N LEU A 255 10.18 -23.26 -0.80
CA LEU A 255 9.53 -23.22 -2.12
C LEU A 255 10.08 -24.30 -3.05
N THR A 256 9.19 -25.06 -3.66
CA THR A 256 9.52 -26.10 -4.64
C THR A 256 8.97 -25.74 -6.03
N LEU A 257 9.44 -26.45 -7.08
CA LEU A 257 8.85 -26.34 -8.42
C LEU A 257 7.35 -26.67 -8.43
N ALA A 258 6.94 -27.63 -7.60
CA ALA A 258 5.52 -28.00 -7.49
C ALA A 258 4.69 -26.87 -6.88
N ASP A 259 5.22 -26.17 -5.88
CA ASP A 259 4.56 -25.01 -5.29
C ASP A 259 4.36 -23.90 -6.33
N LEU A 260 5.43 -23.55 -7.05
CA LEU A 260 5.36 -22.53 -8.11
C LEU A 260 4.34 -22.93 -9.20
N LYS A 261 4.46 -24.14 -9.75
CA LYS A 261 3.58 -24.66 -10.82
C LYS A 261 2.11 -24.65 -10.42
N ASN A 262 1.80 -24.97 -9.16
CA ASN A 262 0.43 -25.11 -8.65
C ASN A 262 -0.18 -23.81 -8.16
N TYR A 263 0.57 -22.70 -8.11
CA TYR A 263 0.06 -21.41 -7.68
C TYR A 263 -1.11 -20.95 -8.57
N LYS A 264 -2.16 -20.46 -7.93
CA LYS A 264 -3.37 -19.97 -8.60
C LYS A 264 -3.80 -18.62 -8.05
N VAL A 265 -4.08 -17.70 -8.95
CA VAL A 265 -4.75 -16.44 -8.67
C VAL A 265 -6.23 -16.70 -8.37
N ALA A 266 -6.82 -15.94 -7.46
CA ALA A 266 -8.27 -15.96 -7.24
C ALA A 266 -8.91 -14.66 -7.76
N GLU A 267 -10.07 -14.79 -8.39
CA GLU A 267 -10.95 -13.65 -8.66
C GLU A 267 -12.01 -13.59 -7.56
N ARG A 268 -12.22 -12.40 -6.99
CA ARG A 268 -13.15 -12.23 -5.87
C ARG A 268 -14.17 -11.12 -6.14
N ALA A 269 -15.37 -11.29 -5.61
CA ALA A 269 -16.36 -10.24 -5.60
C ALA A 269 -15.95 -9.12 -4.63
N VAL A 270 -16.13 -7.86 -5.02
CA VAL A 270 -15.83 -6.70 -4.20
C VAL A 270 -16.75 -6.62 -2.97
N LEU A 271 -16.30 -5.93 -1.92
CA LEU A 271 -17.18 -5.44 -0.87
C LEU A 271 -17.68 -4.04 -1.21
N ARG A 272 -18.93 -3.76 -0.83
CA ARG A 272 -19.58 -2.47 -1.04
C ARG A 272 -20.21 -1.97 0.24
N GLY A 273 -20.12 -0.66 0.46
CA GLY A 273 -20.79 0.03 1.55
C GLY A 273 -21.21 1.43 1.13
N LYS A 274 -22.09 2.05 1.91
CA LYS A 274 -22.54 3.43 1.68
C LYS A 274 -22.08 4.34 2.80
N TYR A 275 -21.71 5.56 2.45
CA TYR A 275 -21.37 6.62 3.39
C TYR A 275 -21.73 7.98 2.80
N ARG A 276 -22.60 8.73 3.47
CA ARG A 276 -23.05 10.09 3.07
C ARG A 276 -23.45 10.22 1.60
N GLY A 277 -24.17 9.23 1.08
CA GLY A 277 -24.62 9.20 -0.32
C GLY A 277 -23.57 8.78 -1.33
N TYR A 278 -22.36 8.45 -0.90
CA TYR A 278 -21.34 7.80 -1.71
C TYR A 278 -21.38 6.28 -1.53
N GLU A 279 -20.93 5.54 -2.55
CA GLU A 279 -20.65 4.11 -2.48
C GLU A 279 -19.14 3.90 -2.37
N ILE A 280 -18.72 3.08 -1.42
CA ILE A 280 -17.32 2.67 -1.25
C ILE A 280 -17.20 1.23 -1.74
N VAL A 281 -16.34 0.99 -2.73
CA VAL A 281 -16.01 -0.32 -3.29
C VAL A 281 -14.59 -0.68 -2.88
N THR A 282 -14.40 -1.84 -2.26
CA THR A 282 -13.12 -2.20 -1.66
C THR A 282 -12.92 -3.71 -1.55
N MET A 283 -11.85 -4.13 -0.89
CA MET A 283 -11.35 -5.49 -0.80
C MET A 283 -12.20 -6.42 0.07
N PRO A 284 -12.47 -7.64 -0.40
CA PRO A 284 -12.94 -8.74 0.45
C PRO A 284 -11.75 -9.42 1.19
N PRO A 285 -12.03 -10.34 2.15
CA PRO A 285 -11.03 -11.29 2.62
C PRO A 285 -10.37 -12.08 1.45
N PRO A 286 -9.06 -12.44 1.55
CA PRO A 286 -8.21 -12.45 2.74
C PRO A 286 -7.64 -11.08 3.15
N SER A 287 -8.07 -9.96 2.57
CA SER A 287 -7.78 -8.67 3.18
C SER A 287 -8.82 -8.31 4.25
N SER A 288 -8.35 -7.84 5.39
CA SER A 288 -9.17 -7.26 6.44
C SER A 288 -9.60 -5.83 6.14
N GLY A 289 -8.91 -5.20 5.18
CA GLY A 289 -9.02 -3.77 4.93
C GLY A 289 -10.41 -3.31 4.59
N GLY A 290 -11.10 -4.02 3.69
CA GLY A 290 -12.44 -3.61 3.28
C GLY A 290 -13.48 -3.72 4.39
N ILE A 291 -13.47 -4.81 5.15
CA ILE A 291 -14.40 -4.97 6.29
C ILE A 291 -14.16 -3.87 7.34
N ALA A 292 -12.91 -3.66 7.75
CA ALA A 292 -12.59 -2.64 8.74
C ALA A 292 -12.94 -1.23 8.24
N LEU A 293 -12.65 -0.92 6.97
CA LEU A 293 -13.00 0.37 6.34
C LEU A 293 -14.51 0.62 6.37
N LEU A 294 -15.31 -0.35 5.91
CA LEU A 294 -16.76 -0.23 5.88
C LEU A 294 -17.38 -0.18 7.28
N GLN A 295 -16.83 -0.93 8.25
CA GLN A 295 -17.24 -0.81 9.66
C GLN A 295 -16.97 0.61 10.19
N MET A 296 -15.78 1.16 9.96
CA MET A 296 -15.44 2.51 10.43
C MET A 296 -16.38 3.56 9.84
N PHE A 297 -16.67 3.52 8.54
CA PHE A 297 -17.62 4.45 7.94
C PHE A 297 -19.06 4.26 8.44
N GLY A 298 -19.50 3.03 8.63
CA GLY A 298 -20.81 2.75 9.23
C GLY A 298 -20.92 3.22 10.68
N MET A 299 -19.84 3.13 11.46
CA MET A 299 -19.77 3.70 12.81
C MET A 299 -19.77 5.24 12.81
N LEU A 300 -19.22 5.89 11.77
CA LEU A 300 -19.23 7.35 11.63
C LEU A 300 -20.56 7.93 11.16
N GLU A 301 -21.40 7.16 10.47
CA GLU A 301 -22.62 7.66 9.81
C GLU A 301 -23.53 8.51 10.73
N PRO A 302 -23.71 8.20 12.04
CA PRO A 302 -24.53 9.01 12.94
C PRO A 302 -23.91 10.35 13.37
N PHE A 303 -22.62 10.59 13.12
CA PHE A 303 -21.90 11.76 13.63
C PHE A 303 -21.68 12.81 12.55
N ASP A 304 -21.84 14.08 12.86
CA ASP A 304 -21.44 15.18 11.98
C ASP A 304 -19.93 15.45 12.12
N VAL A 305 -19.15 14.71 11.33
CA VAL A 305 -17.68 14.78 11.36
C VAL A 305 -17.17 16.15 10.91
N ALA A 306 -17.86 16.78 9.94
CA ALA A 306 -17.49 18.11 9.43
C ALA A 306 -17.63 19.17 10.52
N ALA A 307 -18.72 19.16 11.30
CA ALA A 307 -18.96 20.09 12.40
C ALA A 307 -17.96 19.94 13.56
N MET A 308 -17.32 18.78 13.70
CA MET A 308 -16.26 18.59 14.72
C MET A 308 -14.99 19.39 14.42
N GLY A 309 -14.79 19.80 13.16
CA GLY A 309 -13.59 20.51 12.71
C GLY A 309 -12.46 19.60 12.26
N TYR A 310 -11.78 20.02 11.20
CA TYR A 310 -10.85 19.21 10.39
C TYR A 310 -9.74 18.50 11.21
N ASN A 311 -9.02 19.22 12.07
CA ASN A 311 -7.90 18.66 12.88
C ASN A 311 -8.18 18.74 14.38
N SER A 312 -9.46 18.69 14.78
CA SER A 312 -9.87 18.82 16.17
C SER A 312 -9.60 17.56 17.01
N ALA A 313 -9.46 17.76 18.31
CA ALA A 313 -9.38 16.65 19.26
C ALA A 313 -10.66 15.79 19.28
N ALA A 314 -11.84 16.40 19.04
CA ALA A 314 -13.11 15.68 18.96
C ALA A 314 -13.13 14.68 17.81
N LYS A 315 -12.72 15.12 16.60
CA LYS A 315 -12.59 14.23 15.41
C LYS A 315 -11.59 13.10 15.66
N TYR A 316 -10.39 13.43 16.14
CA TYR A 316 -9.36 12.42 16.36
C TYR A 316 -9.74 11.42 17.46
N HIS A 317 -10.44 11.87 18.49
CA HIS A 317 -10.97 10.97 19.52
C HIS A 317 -12.01 10.00 18.94
N LEU A 318 -13.00 10.50 18.18
CA LEU A 318 -14.00 9.66 17.51
C LEU A 318 -13.32 8.66 16.56
N PHE A 319 -12.36 9.11 15.75
CA PHE A 319 -11.62 8.25 14.83
C PHE A 319 -10.86 7.16 15.56
N ALA A 320 -10.20 7.47 16.67
CA ALA A 320 -9.53 6.47 17.50
C ALA A 320 -10.49 5.40 18.01
N GLU A 321 -11.69 5.81 18.44
CA GLU A 321 -12.69 4.89 18.99
C GLU A 321 -13.28 3.97 17.91
N VAL A 322 -13.55 4.47 16.68
CA VAL A 322 -14.03 3.60 15.59
C VAL A 322 -12.94 2.67 15.07
N MET A 323 -11.70 3.16 14.93
CA MET A 323 -10.55 2.35 14.54
C MET A 323 -10.32 1.21 15.54
N LYS A 324 -10.30 1.51 16.83
CA LYS A 324 -10.12 0.54 17.92
C LYS A 324 -11.10 -0.63 17.82
N ARG A 325 -12.37 -0.35 17.58
CA ARG A 325 -13.44 -1.36 17.47
C ARG A 325 -13.33 -2.19 16.21
N ALA A 326 -13.04 -1.56 15.06
CA ALA A 326 -12.85 -2.28 13.81
C ALA A 326 -11.61 -3.20 13.86
N PHE A 327 -10.51 -2.74 14.44
CA PHE A 327 -9.31 -3.57 14.61
C PHE A 327 -9.48 -4.68 15.65
N ARG A 328 -10.34 -4.51 16.66
CA ARG A 328 -10.70 -5.59 17.57
C ARG A 328 -11.43 -6.72 16.85
N ASP A 329 -12.38 -6.37 15.99
CA ASP A 329 -13.10 -7.35 15.18
C ASP A 329 -12.17 -8.02 14.16
N ARG A 330 -11.25 -7.25 13.56
CA ARG A 330 -10.22 -7.77 12.67
C ARG A 330 -9.39 -8.88 13.30
N ALA A 331 -8.90 -8.62 14.50
CA ALA A 331 -8.03 -9.57 15.24
C ALA A 331 -8.72 -10.90 15.53
N GLU A 332 -10.04 -10.88 15.70
CA GLU A 332 -10.84 -12.02 16.13
C GLU A 332 -11.36 -12.88 14.98
N TYR A 333 -11.89 -12.26 13.91
CA TYR A 333 -12.76 -12.96 12.96
C TYR A 333 -12.19 -13.14 11.56
N LEU A 334 -11.05 -12.47 11.23
CA LEU A 334 -10.62 -12.38 9.84
C LEU A 334 -9.44 -13.32 9.53
N GLY A 335 -9.45 -13.85 8.32
CA GLY A 335 -8.46 -14.75 7.75
C GLY A 335 -8.83 -15.11 6.31
N ASP A 336 -8.19 -16.14 5.74
CA ASP A 336 -8.47 -16.60 4.38
C ASP A 336 -9.85 -17.28 4.29
N PRO A 337 -10.80 -16.73 3.50
CA PRO A 337 -12.15 -17.25 3.37
C PRO A 337 -12.21 -18.62 2.67
N ASP A 338 -11.15 -19.03 1.98
CA ASP A 338 -11.06 -20.34 1.33
C ASP A 338 -10.76 -21.45 2.37
N PHE A 339 -10.32 -21.08 3.58
CA PHE A 339 -9.94 -21.99 4.68
C PHE A 339 -10.82 -21.85 5.93
N ILE A 340 -11.41 -20.67 6.15
CA ILE A 340 -12.26 -20.39 7.32
C ILE A 340 -13.54 -19.67 6.90
N LYS A 341 -14.61 -19.86 7.67
CA LYS A 341 -15.85 -19.10 7.47
C LYS A 341 -15.75 -17.71 8.12
N VAL A 342 -15.35 -16.71 7.32
CA VAL A 342 -15.38 -15.30 7.76
C VAL A 342 -16.82 -14.79 7.82
N PRO A 343 -17.31 -14.23 8.95
CA PRO A 343 -18.70 -13.80 9.11
C PRO A 343 -18.96 -12.41 8.48
N VAL A 344 -18.65 -12.24 7.18
CA VAL A 344 -18.69 -10.95 6.49
C VAL A 344 -20.03 -10.25 6.62
N ALA A 345 -21.14 -10.99 6.36
CA ALA A 345 -22.49 -10.41 6.40
C ALA A 345 -22.86 -9.89 7.81
N GLN A 346 -22.43 -10.59 8.87
CA GLN A 346 -22.69 -10.17 10.25
C GLN A 346 -21.83 -8.97 10.64
N LEU A 347 -20.53 -8.95 10.23
CA LEU A 347 -19.61 -7.85 10.52
C LEU A 347 -19.99 -6.55 9.80
N LEU A 348 -20.70 -6.63 8.68
CA LEU A 348 -21.17 -5.48 7.90
C LEU A 348 -22.67 -5.20 8.07
N ASP A 349 -23.37 -5.93 8.95
CA ASP A 349 -24.76 -5.66 9.27
C ASP A 349 -24.90 -4.26 9.89
N PRO A 350 -25.80 -3.38 9.39
CA PRO A 350 -25.92 -2.00 9.88
C PRO A 350 -26.25 -1.89 11.38
N ALA A 351 -27.08 -2.81 11.90
CA ALA A 351 -27.44 -2.81 13.33
C ALA A 351 -26.25 -3.22 14.18
N TYR A 352 -25.47 -4.22 13.75
CA TYR A 352 -24.23 -4.62 14.38
C TYR A 352 -23.22 -3.48 14.40
N VAL A 353 -22.93 -2.87 13.25
CA VAL A 353 -21.93 -1.78 13.14
C VAL A 353 -22.33 -0.57 13.99
N LYS A 354 -23.60 -0.18 14.00
CA LYS A 354 -24.12 0.88 14.88
C LYS A 354 -23.97 0.49 16.34
N GLY A 355 -24.27 -0.76 16.69
CA GLY A 355 -24.17 -1.29 18.05
C GLY A 355 -22.73 -1.26 18.60
N ARG A 356 -21.71 -1.32 17.72
CA ARG A 356 -20.31 -1.22 18.13
C ARG A 356 -19.96 0.12 18.80
N MET A 357 -20.77 1.16 18.61
CA MET A 357 -20.58 2.51 19.21
C MET A 357 -21.49 2.76 20.43
N ALA A 358 -22.21 1.75 20.94
CA ALA A 358 -23.16 1.93 22.04
C ALA A 358 -22.52 2.41 23.35
N ASP A 359 -21.23 2.09 23.57
CA ASP A 359 -20.43 2.49 24.73
C ASP A 359 -19.51 3.70 24.46
N TYR A 360 -19.62 4.34 23.30
CA TYR A 360 -18.82 5.51 22.96
C TYR A 360 -19.15 6.70 23.87
N SER A 361 -18.11 7.31 24.42
CA SER A 361 -18.18 8.58 25.14
C SER A 361 -17.42 9.66 24.39
N PRO A 362 -17.98 10.84 24.14
CA PRO A 362 -17.24 11.95 23.53
C PRO A 362 -16.16 12.53 24.47
N ASP A 363 -16.21 12.24 25.75
CA ASP A 363 -15.34 12.83 26.78
C ASP A 363 -14.26 11.89 27.31
N HIS A 364 -14.43 10.58 27.14
CA HIS A 364 -13.54 9.59 27.72
C HIS A 364 -13.18 8.48 26.73
N ALA A 365 -11.88 8.17 26.63
CA ALA A 365 -11.38 7.05 25.83
C ALA A 365 -11.81 5.71 26.44
N THR A 366 -12.28 4.79 25.59
CA THR A 366 -12.49 3.41 25.98
C THR A 366 -11.13 2.68 25.99
N PRO A 367 -10.66 2.14 27.12
CA PRO A 367 -9.44 1.34 27.14
C PRO A 367 -9.53 0.17 26.16
N ALA A 368 -8.48 -0.10 25.40
CA ALA A 368 -8.50 -1.17 24.38
C ALA A 368 -8.85 -2.56 24.96
N ALA A 369 -8.38 -2.84 26.18
CA ALA A 369 -8.70 -4.09 26.90
C ALA A 369 -10.20 -4.23 27.24
N ALA A 370 -10.93 -3.13 27.34
CA ALA A 370 -12.36 -3.11 27.60
C ALA A 370 -13.23 -3.24 26.35
N VAL A 371 -12.64 -3.12 25.15
CA VAL A 371 -13.38 -3.27 23.88
C VAL A 371 -13.56 -4.76 23.56
N PRO A 372 -14.79 -5.31 23.70
CA PRO A 372 -15.03 -6.72 23.40
C PRO A 372 -15.07 -6.97 21.90
N PRO A 373 -14.83 -8.22 21.44
CA PRO A 373 -15.21 -8.63 20.09
C PRO A 373 -16.72 -8.65 19.99
N GLY A 374 -17.27 -8.11 18.91
CA GLY A 374 -18.71 -7.84 18.87
C GLY A 374 -19.62 -9.07 18.66
N LEU A 375 -19.10 -10.17 18.09
CA LEU A 375 -19.85 -11.40 17.81
C LEU A 375 -19.57 -12.55 18.79
N GLY A 376 -18.91 -12.27 19.95
CA GLY A 376 -18.52 -13.28 20.95
C GLY A 376 -17.05 -13.76 20.84
N LYS A 377 -16.57 -14.55 21.80
CA LYS A 377 -15.14 -14.75 22.07
C LYS A 377 -14.37 -15.70 21.15
N PHE A 378 -13.11 -15.31 20.93
CA PHE A 378 -11.87 -16.09 20.83
C PHE A 378 -10.78 -15.38 21.66
N VAL A 379 -9.56 -15.85 21.82
CA VAL A 379 -8.60 -15.34 22.84
C VAL A 379 -7.27 -14.88 22.24
N ALA A 380 -6.73 -13.71 22.60
CA ALA A 380 -5.31 -13.33 22.43
C ALA A 380 -4.88 -11.96 23.01
N ALA A 381 -3.55 -11.73 23.18
CA ALA A 381 -2.88 -10.52 23.71
C ALA A 381 -1.77 -9.97 22.78
N ALA A 382 -1.35 -8.71 22.91
CA ALA A 382 -0.58 -7.90 21.92
C ALA A 382 0.87 -7.50 22.21
N PRO A 383 1.74 -7.23 21.22
CA PRO A 383 2.57 -6.01 21.08
C PRO A 383 3.07 -5.59 19.65
N PRO A 384 4.15 -4.73 19.43
CA PRO A 384 4.15 -3.66 18.41
C PRO A 384 4.86 -3.89 17.06
N GLU A 385 4.71 -2.97 16.09
CA GLU A 385 4.73 -3.02 14.64
C GLU A 385 5.95 -2.59 13.83
N SER A 386 6.02 -3.05 12.56
CA SER A 386 6.85 -2.62 11.43
C SER A 386 6.03 -2.44 10.13
N LYS A 387 6.58 -1.88 8.99
CA LYS A 387 5.78 -1.25 7.91
C LYS A 387 6.45 -1.34 6.55
N GLU A 388 5.88 -2.01 5.49
CA GLU A 388 6.20 -1.65 4.10
C GLU A 388 5.34 -2.38 3.04
N THR A 389 4.88 -1.63 2.02
CA THR A 389 4.02 -2.05 0.90
C THR A 389 4.14 -0.98 -0.18
N THR A 390 3.55 -1.14 -1.36
CA THR A 390 3.37 -0.05 -2.32
C THR A 390 1.96 -0.04 -2.90
N HIS A 391 1.53 1.14 -3.32
CA HIS A 391 0.23 1.37 -3.93
C HIS A 391 0.37 2.23 -5.18
N PHE A 392 -0.53 2.03 -6.16
CA PHE A 392 -0.69 2.92 -7.30
C PHE A 392 -2.13 2.94 -7.82
N SER A 393 -2.51 4.07 -8.41
CA SER A 393 -3.82 4.34 -8.97
C SER A 393 -3.70 4.67 -10.46
N VAL A 394 -4.57 4.08 -11.28
CA VAL A 394 -4.60 4.28 -12.74
C VAL A 394 -6.03 4.51 -13.20
N ILE A 395 -6.21 5.40 -14.18
CA ILE A 395 -7.46 5.57 -14.91
C ILE A 395 -7.17 5.86 -16.38
N ASP A 396 -8.00 5.34 -17.28
CA ASP A 396 -7.92 5.61 -18.72
C ASP A 396 -9.01 6.57 -19.22
N ALA A 397 -9.00 6.85 -20.52
CA ALA A 397 -9.94 7.76 -21.17
C ALA A 397 -11.38 7.24 -21.15
N ALA A 398 -11.59 5.94 -21.17
CA ALA A 398 -12.90 5.31 -21.14
C ALA A 398 -13.50 5.30 -19.71
N GLY A 399 -12.68 5.58 -18.69
CA GLY A 399 -13.10 5.53 -17.29
C GLY A 399 -12.83 4.17 -16.63
N ASN A 400 -12.15 3.23 -17.31
CA ASN A 400 -11.66 2.03 -16.62
C ASN A 400 -10.61 2.47 -15.60
N ALA A 401 -10.64 1.87 -14.42
CA ALA A 401 -9.75 2.24 -13.33
C ALA A 401 -9.16 1.04 -12.60
N VAL A 402 -7.96 1.23 -12.09
CA VAL A 402 -7.26 0.26 -11.25
C VAL A 402 -6.75 0.94 -9.98
N SER A 403 -7.01 0.30 -8.84
CA SER A 403 -6.40 0.59 -7.55
C SER A 403 -5.64 -0.67 -7.13
N ASN A 404 -4.31 -0.61 -7.11
CA ASN A 404 -3.47 -1.78 -6.89
C ASN A 404 -2.56 -1.60 -5.69
N THR A 405 -2.62 -2.56 -4.76
CA THR A 405 -1.72 -2.61 -3.60
C THR A 405 -1.02 -3.96 -3.59
N TYR A 406 0.32 -3.97 -3.56
CA TYR A 406 1.12 -5.20 -3.56
C TYR A 406 2.42 -5.02 -2.78
N THR A 407 3.09 -6.11 -2.42
CA THR A 407 4.13 -6.07 -1.39
C THR A 407 5.13 -7.21 -1.50
N LEU A 408 6.24 -7.05 -0.79
CA LEU A 408 7.12 -8.11 -0.30
C LEU A 408 6.88 -8.41 1.19
N ASN A 409 5.89 -7.80 1.83
CA ASN A 409 5.60 -7.64 3.24
C ASN A 409 6.53 -6.63 3.92
N GLY A 410 7.74 -6.99 4.31
CA GLY A 410 8.73 -6.05 4.84
C GLY A 410 9.50 -5.30 3.74
N ALA A 411 10.17 -4.20 4.10
CA ALA A 411 11.08 -3.51 3.20
C ALA A 411 12.16 -4.47 2.69
N TYR A 412 12.28 -4.59 1.37
CA TYR A 412 13.15 -5.58 0.70
C TYR A 412 12.83 -7.04 1.08
N GLY A 413 11.62 -7.34 1.52
CA GLY A 413 11.13 -8.67 1.82
C GLY A 413 11.99 -9.45 2.80
N SER A 414 12.29 -10.70 2.47
CA SER A 414 13.16 -11.58 3.27
C SER A 414 14.66 -11.21 3.21
N GLY A 415 15.02 -10.23 2.37
CA GLY A 415 16.40 -9.86 2.06
C GLY A 415 17.07 -10.79 1.03
N VAL A 416 16.42 -11.88 0.63
CA VAL A 416 16.96 -12.88 -0.30
C VAL A 416 16.67 -12.50 -1.74
N THR A 417 17.71 -12.40 -2.56
CA THR A 417 17.60 -12.35 -4.03
C THR A 417 18.01 -13.67 -4.64
N ILE A 418 17.21 -14.19 -5.55
CA ILE A 418 17.51 -15.47 -6.23
C ILE A 418 18.63 -15.26 -7.27
N PRO A 419 19.75 -15.97 -7.15
CA PRO A 419 20.87 -15.86 -8.09
C PRO A 419 20.46 -16.08 -9.55
N GLY A 420 21.00 -15.27 -10.47
CA GLY A 420 20.73 -15.35 -11.92
C GLY A 420 19.32 -14.92 -12.35
N THR A 421 18.48 -14.45 -11.41
CA THR A 421 17.14 -13.95 -11.73
C THR A 421 16.94 -12.49 -11.38
N GLY A 422 17.67 -11.96 -10.40
CA GLY A 422 17.42 -10.64 -9.81
C GLY A 422 16.11 -10.52 -9.03
N VAL A 423 15.38 -11.61 -8.82
CA VAL A 423 14.10 -11.64 -8.11
C VAL A 423 14.34 -11.57 -6.60
N LEU A 424 13.90 -10.50 -5.99
CA LEU A 424 13.87 -10.31 -4.54
C LEU A 424 12.62 -10.97 -3.95
N MET A 425 12.81 -11.82 -2.92
CA MET A 425 11.77 -12.67 -2.35
C MET A 425 11.05 -11.99 -1.18
N ASN A 426 9.77 -12.23 -1.09
CA ASN A 426 8.91 -11.76 0.00
C ASN A 426 9.26 -12.42 1.35
N ASN A 427 8.75 -11.83 2.43
CA ASN A 427 8.69 -12.44 3.77
C ASN A 427 7.25 -12.48 4.29
N GLU A 428 6.34 -12.87 3.40
CA GLU A 428 4.90 -12.82 3.63
C GLU A 428 4.38 -13.89 4.61
N MET A 429 5.20 -14.91 4.90
CA MET A 429 4.87 -15.90 5.92
C MET A 429 4.72 -15.29 7.32
N ASP A 430 5.27 -14.09 7.55
CA ASP A 430 5.14 -13.35 8.81
C ASP A 430 3.72 -12.81 9.05
N ASP A 431 2.94 -12.61 7.99
CA ASP A 431 1.54 -12.18 8.11
C ASP A 431 0.60 -13.28 8.62
N PHE A 432 1.06 -14.53 8.69
CA PHE A 432 0.36 -15.58 9.42
C PHE A 432 0.53 -15.48 10.94
N THR A 433 -0.36 -16.12 11.68
CA THR A 433 -0.19 -16.39 13.10
C THR A 433 0.82 -17.51 13.30
N SER A 434 2.08 -17.17 13.54
CA SER A 434 3.14 -18.15 13.83
C SER A 434 3.08 -18.68 15.28
N LEU A 435 2.54 -17.89 16.20
CA LEU A 435 2.26 -18.26 17.59
C LEU A 435 1.05 -17.45 18.06
N VAL A 436 -0.02 -18.13 18.50
CA VAL A 436 -1.24 -17.44 18.96
C VAL A 436 -0.92 -16.56 20.16
N GLY A 437 -1.34 -15.28 20.10
CA GLY A 437 -1.05 -14.29 21.12
C GLY A 437 0.32 -13.61 20.98
N ALA A 438 1.21 -14.10 20.13
CA ALA A 438 2.42 -13.38 19.77
C ALA A 438 2.17 -12.43 18.58
N PRO A 439 2.85 -11.27 18.53
CA PRO A 439 2.73 -10.36 17.42
C PRO A 439 3.58 -10.83 16.23
N ASN A 440 3.15 -10.51 15.01
CA ASN A 440 4.01 -10.51 13.86
C ASN A 440 4.93 -9.27 13.83
N MET A 441 5.73 -9.09 12.77
CA MET A 441 6.62 -7.92 12.63
C MET A 441 5.86 -6.57 12.64
N PHE A 442 4.54 -6.56 12.38
CA PHE A 442 3.67 -5.38 12.41
C PHE A 442 3.03 -5.14 13.77
N GLY A 443 3.27 -6.01 14.74
CA GLY A 443 2.62 -5.96 16.06
C GLY A 443 1.13 -6.30 16.03
N LEU A 444 0.66 -6.85 14.94
CA LEU A 444 -0.70 -7.35 14.85
C LEU A 444 -0.80 -8.66 15.61
N ILE A 445 -1.80 -8.69 16.51
CA ILE A 445 -2.22 -9.93 17.11
C ILE A 445 -3.33 -10.51 16.28
N GLN A 446 -3.17 -11.78 16.03
CA GLN A 446 -4.11 -12.54 15.24
C GLN A 446 -4.41 -13.85 15.94
N GLY A 447 -5.65 -14.30 15.79
CA GLY A 447 -6.12 -15.56 16.35
C GLY A 447 -5.73 -16.78 15.50
N GLU A 448 -6.22 -17.93 15.92
CA GLU A 448 -6.06 -19.21 15.24
C GLU A 448 -6.63 -19.19 13.79
N ALA A 449 -7.60 -18.32 13.52
CA ALA A 449 -8.19 -18.10 12.20
C ALA A 449 -7.16 -17.83 11.11
N ASN A 450 -6.02 -17.21 11.47
CA ASN A 450 -4.93 -16.90 10.55
C ASN A 450 -3.67 -17.79 10.75
N ALA A 451 -3.78 -18.95 11.42
CA ALA A 451 -2.66 -19.90 11.57
C ALA A 451 -2.18 -20.41 10.20
N ILE A 452 -0.87 -20.77 10.13
CA ILE A 452 -0.25 -21.31 8.92
C ILE A 452 -0.88 -22.65 8.56
N VAL A 453 -1.33 -22.76 7.29
CA VAL A 453 -1.78 -24.00 6.66
C VAL A 453 -1.26 -24.02 5.23
N PRO A 454 -0.71 -25.13 4.72
CA PRO A 454 -0.27 -25.24 3.32
C PRO A 454 -1.35 -24.77 2.32
N GLY A 455 -0.96 -23.95 1.35
CA GLY A 455 -1.86 -23.40 0.34
C GLY A 455 -2.72 -22.22 0.77
N LYS A 456 -2.77 -21.90 2.06
CA LYS A 456 -3.53 -20.78 2.63
C LYS A 456 -2.86 -19.44 2.34
N ARG A 457 -3.65 -18.37 2.16
CA ARG A 457 -3.20 -16.99 2.07
C ARG A 457 -3.12 -16.35 3.46
N PRO A 458 -2.08 -15.60 3.78
CA PRO A 458 -2.03 -14.84 5.03
C PRO A 458 -3.00 -13.67 5.00
N LEU A 459 -3.55 -13.33 6.17
CA LEU A 459 -4.41 -12.16 6.36
C LEU A 459 -3.66 -10.89 5.97
N SER A 460 -4.30 -10.03 5.17
CA SER A 460 -3.74 -8.76 4.70
C SER A 460 -4.46 -7.56 5.31
N SER A 461 -3.81 -6.39 5.28
CA SER A 461 -4.41 -5.08 5.55
C SER A 461 -4.54 -4.19 4.30
N MET A 462 -4.19 -4.67 3.12
CA MET A 462 -4.26 -3.92 1.86
C MET A 462 -5.70 -3.50 1.54
N THR A 463 -5.92 -2.23 1.25
CA THR A 463 -7.24 -1.61 1.11
C THR A 463 -7.33 -0.78 -0.16
N PRO A 464 -7.01 -1.33 -1.36
CA PRO A 464 -7.32 -0.60 -2.58
C PRO A 464 -8.82 -0.33 -2.64
N SER A 465 -9.20 0.91 -2.99
CA SER A 465 -10.59 1.36 -2.88
C SER A 465 -10.98 2.32 -3.98
N PHE A 466 -12.25 2.25 -4.39
CA PHE A 466 -12.95 3.26 -5.17
C PHE A 466 -14.04 3.90 -4.32
N VAL A 467 -14.27 5.19 -4.54
CA VAL A 467 -15.47 5.90 -4.07
C VAL A 467 -16.27 6.31 -5.30
N LEU A 468 -17.55 5.97 -5.31
CA LEU A 468 -18.46 6.29 -6.40
C LEU A 468 -19.56 7.22 -5.91
N ARG A 469 -20.05 8.05 -6.82
CA ARG A 469 -21.29 8.82 -6.65
C ARG A 469 -22.14 8.65 -7.91
N ASP A 470 -23.39 8.27 -7.72
CA ASP A 470 -24.32 8.01 -8.84
C ASP A 470 -23.76 7.03 -9.87
N GLY A 471 -23.05 5.98 -9.39
CA GLY A 471 -22.44 4.93 -10.19
C GLY A 471 -21.14 5.33 -10.93
N LYS A 472 -20.64 6.54 -10.73
CA LYS A 472 -19.40 7.04 -11.34
C LYS A 472 -18.29 7.14 -10.30
N ILE A 473 -17.08 6.74 -10.66
CA ILE A 473 -15.91 6.93 -9.80
C ILE A 473 -15.68 8.43 -9.57
N VAL A 474 -15.47 8.79 -8.30
CA VAL A 474 -15.05 10.14 -7.88
C VAL A 474 -13.70 10.12 -7.18
N LEU A 475 -13.26 8.96 -6.65
CA LEU A 475 -11.94 8.80 -6.03
C LEU A 475 -11.43 7.38 -6.24
N ILE A 476 -10.16 7.26 -6.60
CA ILE A 476 -9.36 6.05 -6.61
C ILE A 476 -8.27 6.25 -5.57
N THR A 477 -8.12 5.34 -4.60
CA THR A 477 -7.14 5.49 -3.52
C THR A 477 -6.74 4.14 -2.92
N GLY A 478 -5.65 4.15 -2.21
CA GLY A 478 -5.10 3.05 -1.42
C GLY A 478 -3.82 3.52 -0.76
N SER A 479 -3.12 2.66 -0.06
CA SER A 479 -1.88 3.04 0.64
C SER A 479 -1.02 1.82 0.94
N PRO A 480 0.32 1.96 1.05
CA PRO A 480 1.18 1.06 1.81
C PRO A 480 1.11 1.33 3.31
N GLY A 481 1.77 0.47 4.10
CA GLY A 481 2.02 0.74 5.52
C GLY A 481 1.52 -0.32 6.50
N GLY A 482 1.39 -1.60 6.11
CA GLY A 482 0.85 -2.64 6.98
C GLY A 482 -0.53 -2.25 7.53
N PRO A 483 -0.82 -2.38 8.83
CA PRO A 483 -2.14 -2.00 9.38
C PRO A 483 -2.48 -0.52 9.25
N THR A 484 -1.47 0.37 9.10
CA THR A 484 -1.74 1.79 8.87
C THR A 484 -2.42 2.06 7.52
N ILE A 485 -2.38 1.09 6.58
CA ILE A 485 -3.07 1.15 5.28
C ILE A 485 -4.55 1.48 5.48
N ILE A 486 -5.23 0.69 6.31
CA ILE A 486 -6.68 0.82 6.57
C ILE A 486 -7.01 2.23 7.05
N ASN A 487 -6.25 2.72 8.04
CA ASN A 487 -6.47 4.02 8.65
C ASN A 487 -6.08 5.19 7.73
N THR A 488 -5.10 4.99 6.84
CA THR A 488 -4.72 5.99 5.84
C THR A 488 -5.84 6.14 4.80
N VAL A 489 -6.31 5.04 4.22
CA VAL A 489 -7.40 5.03 3.24
C VAL A 489 -8.69 5.62 3.84
N PHE A 490 -9.02 5.22 5.06
CA PHE A 490 -10.15 5.77 5.81
C PHE A 490 -10.08 7.30 5.93
N GLN A 491 -8.92 7.86 6.31
CA GLN A 491 -8.74 9.29 6.48
C GLN A 491 -8.73 10.05 5.15
N VAL A 492 -8.13 9.50 4.10
CA VAL A 492 -8.16 10.12 2.76
C VAL A 492 -9.60 10.21 2.25
N ILE A 493 -10.38 9.13 2.34
CA ILE A 493 -11.79 9.12 1.93
C ILE A 493 -12.62 10.10 2.77
N SER A 494 -12.46 10.12 4.10
CA SER A 494 -13.16 11.08 4.99
C SER A 494 -12.77 12.52 4.66
N ASN A 495 -11.50 12.79 4.37
CA ASN A 495 -11.05 14.14 3.98
C ASN A 495 -11.74 14.63 2.70
N VAL A 496 -11.95 13.76 1.73
CA VAL A 496 -12.67 14.07 0.49
C VAL A 496 -14.17 14.23 0.74
N ILE A 497 -14.80 13.31 1.48
CA ILE A 497 -16.26 13.27 1.65
C ILE A 497 -16.73 14.25 2.72
N ASP A 498 -16.15 14.22 3.93
CA ASP A 498 -16.64 15.01 5.07
C ASP A 498 -16.17 16.47 5.02
N PHE A 499 -14.94 16.72 4.50
CA PHE A 499 -14.33 18.04 4.48
C PHE A 499 -14.23 18.66 3.07
N ASN A 500 -14.64 17.91 2.04
CA ASN A 500 -14.59 18.36 0.64
C ASN A 500 -13.20 18.88 0.23
N LEU A 501 -12.14 18.26 0.75
CA LEU A 501 -10.77 18.64 0.40
C LEU A 501 -10.43 18.20 -1.02
N PRO A 502 -9.75 19.05 -1.81
CA PRO A 502 -9.12 18.60 -3.06
C PRO A 502 -8.12 17.48 -2.79
N VAL A 503 -7.92 16.61 -3.78
CA VAL A 503 -7.19 15.34 -3.60
C VAL A 503 -5.78 15.53 -3.05
N GLU A 504 -5.05 16.55 -3.49
CA GLU A 504 -3.70 16.86 -3.01
C GLU A 504 -3.68 17.25 -1.53
N GLN A 505 -4.71 17.95 -1.06
CA GLN A 505 -4.84 18.30 0.35
C GLN A 505 -5.30 17.10 1.18
N ALA A 506 -6.22 16.29 0.64
CA ALA A 506 -6.71 15.09 1.30
C ALA A 506 -5.59 14.08 1.54
N VAL A 507 -4.69 13.92 0.56
CA VAL A 507 -3.52 13.03 0.61
C VAL A 507 -2.43 13.58 1.52
N ALA A 508 -2.13 14.88 1.46
CA ALA A 508 -1.10 15.53 2.27
C ALA A 508 -1.47 15.69 3.76
N ALA A 509 -2.74 15.56 4.09
CA ALA A 509 -3.29 15.79 5.43
C ALA A 509 -2.55 15.05 6.55
N PRO A 510 -2.50 15.61 7.77
CA PRO A 510 -2.04 14.90 8.96
C PRO A 510 -2.79 13.58 9.17
N ARG A 511 -2.07 12.54 9.55
CA ARG A 511 -2.62 11.21 9.76
C ARG A 511 -2.45 10.73 11.18
N MET A 512 -3.41 9.95 11.64
CA MET A 512 -3.35 9.20 12.89
C MET A 512 -3.49 7.71 12.65
N HIS A 513 -2.99 6.91 13.58
CA HIS A 513 -3.16 5.47 13.59
C HIS A 513 -3.53 4.95 14.96
N GLN A 514 -4.55 4.09 15.02
CA GLN A 514 -4.94 3.28 16.18
C GLN A 514 -5.36 1.90 15.66
N GLN A 515 -4.83 0.82 16.27
CA GLN A 515 -5.04 -0.55 15.82
C GLN A 515 -5.52 -1.49 16.91
N TRP A 516 -6.27 -0.95 17.90
CA TRP A 516 -6.72 -1.62 19.10
C TRP A 516 -5.54 -1.86 20.07
N MET A 517 -4.61 -2.70 19.71
CA MET A 517 -3.41 -2.97 20.51
C MET A 517 -2.16 -2.76 19.64
N PRO A 518 -1.11 -2.09 20.19
CA PRO A 518 -1.07 -1.44 21.50
C PRO A 518 -2.08 -0.29 21.61
N ASP A 519 -2.62 -0.05 22.84
CA ASP A 519 -3.61 1.00 23.09
C ASP A 519 -2.97 2.39 23.05
N SER A 520 -2.70 2.86 21.86
CA SER A 520 -2.12 4.18 21.63
C SER A 520 -2.51 4.76 20.28
N ILE A 521 -2.76 6.06 20.23
CA ILE A 521 -2.83 6.82 18.98
C ILE A 521 -1.42 7.22 18.58
N THR A 522 -1.02 6.85 17.37
CA THR A 522 0.25 7.29 16.79
C THR A 522 0.00 8.44 15.82
N PHE A 523 0.75 9.55 15.97
CA PHE A 523 0.80 10.67 15.04
C PHE A 523 2.19 10.81 14.44
N GLU A 524 2.23 11.39 13.24
CA GLU A 524 3.48 11.96 12.70
C GLU A 524 3.79 13.24 13.47
N ARG A 525 5.01 13.36 13.97
CA ARG A 525 5.45 14.49 14.80
C ARG A 525 5.31 15.82 14.04
N TYR A 526 4.88 16.85 14.73
CA TYR A 526 4.60 18.20 14.22
C TYR A 526 3.37 18.34 13.31
N ASN A 527 2.65 17.27 13.01
CA ASN A 527 1.47 17.33 12.14
C ASN A 527 0.18 17.69 12.89
N VAL A 528 0.19 17.64 14.22
CA VAL A 528 -0.95 17.98 15.08
C VAL A 528 -0.51 18.98 16.14
N SER A 529 -1.38 19.97 16.45
CA SER A 529 -1.05 21.01 17.41
C SER A 529 -0.87 20.45 18.83
N PRO A 530 0.03 21.03 19.65
CA PRO A 530 0.18 20.65 21.06
C PRO A 530 -1.12 20.72 21.86
N ASP A 531 -2.00 21.68 21.55
CA ASP A 531 -3.30 21.84 22.20
C ASP A 531 -4.24 20.66 21.90
N THR A 532 -4.30 20.21 20.64
CA THR A 532 -5.04 19.02 20.25
C THR A 532 -4.51 17.77 20.97
N ILE A 533 -3.19 17.61 21.07
CA ILE A 533 -2.56 16.52 21.82
C ILE A 533 -2.93 16.59 23.31
N ALA A 534 -2.89 17.77 23.93
CA ALA A 534 -3.27 17.95 25.33
C ALA A 534 -4.75 17.58 25.59
N LEU A 535 -5.65 18.01 24.71
CA LEU A 535 -7.08 17.67 24.78
C LEU A 535 -7.34 16.17 24.61
N LEU A 536 -6.63 15.49 23.72
CA LEU A 536 -6.72 14.03 23.56
C LEU A 536 -6.24 13.30 24.81
N LYS A 537 -5.12 13.74 25.40
CA LYS A 537 -4.62 13.16 26.68
C LYS A 537 -5.61 13.39 27.81
N ALA A 538 -6.26 14.56 27.87
CA ALA A 538 -7.29 14.85 28.88
C ALA A 538 -8.51 13.93 28.75
N LYS A 539 -8.82 13.44 27.54
CA LYS A 539 -9.85 12.42 27.30
C LYS A 539 -9.36 10.98 27.64
N GLY A 540 -8.12 10.80 28.07
CA GLY A 540 -7.53 9.49 28.41
C GLY A 540 -6.92 8.74 27.22
N GLN A 541 -6.74 9.39 26.07
CA GLN A 541 -6.03 8.77 24.94
C GLN A 541 -4.52 8.73 25.19
N ASN A 542 -3.90 7.57 24.96
CA ASN A 542 -2.44 7.43 24.97
C ASN A 542 -1.89 7.92 23.63
N ILE A 543 -1.03 8.93 23.65
CA ILE A 543 -0.48 9.53 22.43
C ILE A 543 0.98 9.15 22.25
N ARG A 544 1.32 8.68 21.05
CA ARG A 544 2.69 8.39 20.61
C ARG A 544 2.98 9.22 19.35
N GLU A 545 4.05 9.98 19.38
CA GLU A 545 4.54 10.70 18.21
C GLU A 545 5.75 9.98 17.62
N ARG A 546 5.80 9.90 16.28
CA ARG A 546 6.94 9.34 15.55
C ARG A 546 7.48 10.36 14.56
N THR A 547 8.78 10.36 14.33
CA THR A 547 9.44 11.29 13.41
C THR A 547 9.71 10.62 12.07
N SER A 548 9.53 11.36 10.98
CA SER A 548 9.96 10.95 9.64
C SER A 548 11.49 10.78 9.54
N TYR A 549 12.27 11.47 10.38
CA TYR A 549 13.72 11.29 10.48
C TYR A 549 14.14 9.89 10.98
N GLU A 550 13.25 9.18 11.65
CA GLU A 550 13.43 7.78 12.05
C GLU A 550 13.04 6.81 10.93
N GLY A 551 12.88 7.31 9.69
CA GLY A 551 12.47 6.50 8.54
C GLY A 551 10.99 6.11 8.56
N TRP A 552 10.16 6.79 9.37
CA TRP A 552 8.74 6.48 9.47
C TRP A 552 7.83 7.56 8.88
N SER A 553 6.97 7.16 7.95
CA SER A 553 5.80 7.92 7.53
C SER A 553 4.56 7.04 7.56
N GLN A 554 3.39 7.60 7.86
CA GLN A 554 2.16 6.83 7.84
C GLN A 554 1.63 6.73 6.42
N GLY A 555 1.98 5.64 5.74
CA GLY A 555 1.51 5.33 4.41
C GLY A 555 2.07 6.23 3.32
N ASP A 556 1.50 6.04 2.14
CA ASP A 556 1.72 6.77 0.90
C ASP A 556 0.46 6.54 0.06
N ALA A 557 -0.32 7.58 -0.20
CA ALA A 557 -1.65 7.44 -0.79
C ALA A 557 -1.75 8.10 -2.18
N PRO A 558 -1.09 7.53 -3.22
CA PRO A 558 -1.24 8.00 -4.60
C PRO A 558 -2.71 7.90 -5.02
N SER A 559 -3.38 9.02 -5.18
CA SER A 559 -4.83 9.07 -5.38
C SER A 559 -5.22 9.87 -6.61
N ILE A 560 -6.36 9.52 -7.19
CA ILE A 560 -6.96 10.21 -8.33
C ILE A 560 -8.41 10.57 -7.98
N THR A 561 -8.79 11.84 -8.18
CA THR A 561 -10.20 12.25 -8.20
C THR A 561 -10.65 12.60 -9.61
N LEU A 562 -11.94 12.43 -9.87
CA LEU A 562 -12.61 12.81 -11.09
C LEU A 562 -13.63 13.89 -10.79
N ASP A 563 -13.62 14.95 -11.59
CA ASP A 563 -14.73 15.91 -11.60
C ASP A 563 -15.89 15.32 -12.42
N PRO A 564 -17.04 15.03 -11.80
CA PRO A 564 -18.16 14.40 -12.50
C PRO A 564 -18.81 15.31 -13.56
N LYS A 565 -18.54 16.63 -13.54
CA LYS A 565 -19.09 17.60 -14.49
C LYS A 565 -18.24 17.74 -15.74
N THR A 566 -16.92 17.84 -15.57
CA THR A 566 -15.98 18.08 -16.66
C THR A 566 -15.35 16.79 -17.19
N GLY A 567 -15.32 15.73 -16.39
CA GLY A 567 -14.61 14.49 -16.66
C GLY A 567 -13.10 14.59 -16.45
N LEU A 568 -12.60 15.75 -15.98
CA LEU A 568 -11.18 15.94 -15.70
C LEU A 568 -10.74 15.06 -14.53
N ARG A 569 -9.52 14.58 -14.65
CA ARG A 569 -8.84 13.71 -13.68
C ARG A 569 -7.77 14.51 -12.95
N PHE A 570 -7.75 14.42 -11.63
CA PHE A 570 -6.78 15.11 -10.78
C PHE A 570 -5.98 14.07 -10.01
N GLY A 571 -4.68 13.95 -10.32
CA GLY A 571 -3.78 13.00 -9.67
C GLY A 571 -2.91 13.66 -8.62
N ALA A 572 -2.91 13.11 -7.42
CA ALA A 572 -2.09 13.59 -6.32
C ALA A 572 -1.11 12.51 -5.85
N THR A 573 0.16 12.89 -5.78
CA THR A 573 1.20 12.11 -5.10
C THR A 573 1.24 12.47 -3.62
N ASP A 574 1.72 11.52 -2.82
CA ASP A 574 1.91 11.76 -1.39
C ASP A 574 3.24 12.50 -1.14
N PRO A 575 3.24 13.64 -0.44
CA PRO A 575 4.48 14.37 -0.14
C PRO A 575 5.46 13.59 0.76
N ARG A 576 5.02 12.47 1.34
CA ARG A 576 5.86 11.56 2.12
C ARG A 576 6.79 10.72 1.23
N ARG A 577 6.59 10.73 -0.09
CA ARG A 577 7.41 10.03 -1.10
C ARG A 577 7.97 11.02 -2.11
N PRO A 578 9.25 11.41 -1.96
CA PRO A 578 9.85 12.44 -2.82
C PRO A 578 10.01 12.02 -4.28
N ASP A 579 10.06 10.71 -4.57
CA ASP A 579 10.21 10.15 -5.91
C ASP A 579 8.86 9.95 -6.63
N ALA A 580 7.76 10.23 -5.95
CA ALA A 580 6.41 10.03 -6.46
C ALA A 580 6.10 10.95 -7.64
N LYS A 581 5.29 10.45 -8.57
CA LYS A 581 4.83 11.21 -9.74
C LYS A 581 3.40 10.85 -10.11
N ALA A 582 2.66 11.87 -10.57
CA ALA A 582 1.45 11.71 -11.36
C ALA A 582 1.80 11.99 -12.83
N SER A 583 1.52 11.04 -13.72
CA SER A 583 1.78 11.14 -15.16
C SER A 583 0.48 10.99 -15.92
N GLY A 584 0.08 12.03 -16.68
CA GLY A 584 -1.17 12.07 -17.40
C GLY A 584 -1.09 12.76 -18.76
N TYR A 585 -2.20 12.73 -19.52
CA TYR A 585 -2.33 13.41 -20.83
C TYR A 585 -3.79 13.75 -21.12
#